data_b06ebbbd9b6698a1618c12887b151144
#
_entry.id   b06ebbbd9b6698a1618c12887b151144
#
_cell.length_a   1.000
_cell.length_b   1.000
_cell.length_c   1.000
_cell.angle_alpha   90.00
_cell.angle_beta   90.00
_cell.angle_gamma   90.00
#
_symmetry.space_group_name_H-M   'P 1'
#
loop_
_entity.id
_entity.type
_entity.pdbx_description
1 polymer ?
#
loop_
_entity_poly.entity_id
_entity_poly.type
_entity_poly.pdbx_seq_one_letter_code
_entity_poly.pdbx_strand_id
1 'polypeptide(L)'
;MTVETTSIDTLIVGAGQAGVAMSEHLSRQGVPHIVLERARIAEAWRTGRWDSLVANGPAWHDRFPNLEFAETAADAFAPKEEVADYFVAYAKKFNAPIRTGVEVKKVVRNTGRQGFTVETSDGVFEAKRVVVATGPFQEPIIPPIAPQSSTLTQIHSAAYRNPQQLPEGGVLVVGAGSSGVQIAEELQRAGKRVYLSVGAHDRPPRGYRGRDFCWWLGVLGEWDAEVMKPGREHVTIAVSGARGGHTVDFRRLAHQGVTLVGLTKSFDNGVVSFNADLAENIARGDENYLSLLDAADTYAARNGLDLPDEPEARIIPSDPDCLTHPLLELDLTQAGVTSIIWATGYATDFKWLQVDTFDEKGKPKHQRGVSKEPGVYFLGLPWLSRRGSAFIWGVWHDAKHVADHIVTQRKYQAYYDHAPVPHEEAVHTPA
;
A
#
# COMPACT_ATOMS: atom_id res chain seq x y z
N MET A 1 -23.31 29.00 18.89
CA MET A 1 -22.85 27.73 19.50
C MET A 1 -21.34 27.83 19.60
N THR A 2 -20.79 27.81 20.79
CA THR A 2 -19.34 27.75 21.00
C THR A 2 -18.88 26.35 20.52
N VAL A 3 -18.04 26.30 19.49
CA VAL A 3 -17.41 25.05 19.06
C VAL A 3 -16.49 24.58 20.18
N GLU A 4 -16.76 23.41 20.73
CA GLU A 4 -15.91 22.83 21.76
C GLU A 4 -14.55 22.52 21.17
N THR A 5 -13.49 23.07 21.75
CA THR A 5 -12.12 22.86 21.29
C THR A 5 -11.42 21.89 22.21
N THR A 6 -10.97 20.75 21.67
CA THR A 6 -10.23 19.73 22.43
C THR A 6 -8.73 19.90 22.21
N SER A 7 -7.95 20.05 23.27
CA SER A 7 -6.48 20.12 23.19
C SER A 7 -5.86 18.73 23.34
N ILE A 8 -4.90 18.38 22.48
CA ILE A 8 -4.20 17.08 22.50
C ILE A 8 -2.70 17.25 22.15
N ASP A 9 -1.85 16.39 22.69
CA ASP A 9 -0.43 16.41 22.34
C ASP A 9 -0.20 15.94 20.90
N THR A 10 -0.68 14.75 20.56
CA THR A 10 -0.50 14.16 19.22
C THR A 10 -1.82 13.67 18.65
N LEU A 11 -2.18 14.11 17.46
CA LEU A 11 -3.37 13.67 16.72
C LEU A 11 -2.94 12.83 15.53
N ILE A 12 -3.49 11.62 15.41
CA ILE A 12 -3.24 10.68 14.32
C ILE A 12 -4.46 10.67 13.41
N VAL A 13 -4.25 10.83 12.10
CA VAL A 13 -5.32 10.82 11.09
C VAL A 13 -5.33 9.48 10.37
N GLY A 14 -6.39 8.69 10.58
CA GLY A 14 -6.60 7.36 10.03
C GLY A 14 -6.30 6.22 11.01
N ALA A 15 -7.21 5.24 11.10
CA ALA A 15 -7.10 4.04 11.94
C ALA A 15 -6.96 2.76 11.09
N GLY A 16 -6.21 2.81 10.00
CA GLY A 16 -5.67 1.66 9.32
C GLY A 16 -4.46 1.08 10.05
N GLN A 17 -3.74 0.15 9.41
CA GLN A 17 -2.53 -0.46 9.96
C GLN A 17 -1.52 0.57 10.50
N ALA A 18 -1.34 1.68 9.79
CA ALA A 18 -0.39 2.73 10.18
C ALA A 18 -0.80 3.45 11.46
N GLY A 19 -2.07 3.87 11.57
CA GLY A 19 -2.57 4.59 12.74
C GLY A 19 -2.63 3.71 13.98
N VAL A 20 -3.01 2.43 13.83
CA VAL A 20 -3.02 1.46 14.94
C VAL A 20 -1.61 1.19 15.46
N ALA A 21 -0.63 0.99 14.56
CA ALA A 21 0.79 0.83 14.94
C ALA A 21 1.32 2.08 15.67
N MET A 22 1.02 3.26 15.15
CA MET A 22 1.45 4.52 15.78
C MET A 22 0.86 4.69 17.17
N SER A 23 -0.43 4.41 17.32
CA SER A 23 -1.14 4.50 18.60
C SER A 23 -0.53 3.57 19.66
N GLU A 24 -0.16 2.33 19.28
CA GLU A 24 0.52 1.42 20.20
C GLU A 24 1.84 2.00 20.71
N HIS A 25 2.70 2.47 19.79
CA HIS A 25 4.00 2.99 20.19
C HIS A 25 3.90 4.24 21.06
N LEU A 26 2.96 5.14 20.77
CA LEU A 26 2.72 6.31 21.61
C LEU A 26 2.14 5.93 22.98
N SER A 27 1.20 4.95 23.04
CA SER A 27 0.66 4.44 24.30
C SER A 27 1.77 3.85 25.18
N ARG A 28 2.63 3.01 24.62
CA ARG A 28 3.76 2.40 25.35
C ARG A 28 4.74 3.43 25.91
N GLN A 29 4.87 4.58 25.25
CA GLN A 29 5.79 5.65 25.65
C GLN A 29 5.09 6.75 26.46
N GLY A 30 3.82 6.56 26.85
CA GLY A 30 3.05 7.50 27.66
C GLY A 30 2.81 8.84 26.99
N VAL A 31 2.74 8.88 25.65
CA VAL A 31 2.42 10.10 24.90
C VAL A 31 0.92 10.25 24.77
N PRO A 32 0.30 11.32 25.30
CA PRO A 32 -1.12 11.60 25.11
C PRO A 32 -1.43 11.79 23.63
N HIS A 33 -2.36 11.00 23.10
CA HIS A 33 -2.73 11.07 21.70
C HIS A 33 -4.19 10.65 21.47
N ILE A 34 -4.69 10.94 20.29
CA ILE A 34 -5.98 10.47 19.78
C ILE A 34 -5.82 10.04 18.33
N VAL A 35 -6.53 9.01 17.92
CA VAL A 35 -6.66 8.61 16.52
C VAL A 35 -8.06 8.97 16.03
N LEU A 36 -8.15 9.72 14.93
CA LEU A 36 -9.41 10.05 14.28
C LEU A 36 -9.54 9.24 12.99
N GLU A 37 -10.64 8.52 12.88
CA GLU A 37 -10.97 7.69 11.72
C GLU A 37 -12.36 8.05 11.19
N ARG A 38 -12.45 8.35 9.89
CA ARG A 38 -13.71 8.77 9.25
C ARG A 38 -14.77 7.68 9.19
N ALA A 39 -14.35 6.41 9.20
CA ALA A 39 -15.24 5.25 9.14
C ALA A 39 -14.96 4.27 10.30
N ARG A 40 -14.77 2.97 10.03
CA ARG A 40 -14.41 1.96 11.03
C ARG A 40 -12.90 1.72 11.03
N ILE A 41 -12.38 1.16 12.09
CA ILE A 41 -10.97 0.70 12.12
C ILE A 41 -10.76 -0.27 10.95
N ALA A 42 -9.66 -0.05 10.21
CA ALA A 42 -9.27 -0.84 9.04
C ALA A 42 -10.32 -0.89 7.92
N GLU A 43 -11.13 0.15 7.74
CA GLU A 43 -12.21 0.22 6.75
C GLU A 43 -11.76 -0.11 5.32
N ALA A 44 -10.57 0.34 4.92
CA ALA A 44 -10.04 0.09 3.58
C ALA A 44 -9.85 -1.42 3.27
N TRP A 45 -9.62 -2.25 4.28
CA TRP A 45 -9.59 -3.70 4.11
C TRP A 45 -10.97 -4.28 3.83
N ARG A 46 -12.03 -3.74 4.46
CA ARG A 46 -13.41 -4.22 4.31
C ARG A 46 -14.03 -3.77 2.99
N THR A 47 -13.94 -2.48 2.68
CA THR A 47 -14.74 -1.87 1.59
C THR A 47 -13.93 -1.50 0.35
N GLY A 48 -12.62 -1.37 0.45
CA GLY A 48 -11.74 -1.02 -0.68
C GLY A 48 -11.21 -2.22 -1.46
N ARG A 49 -11.75 -3.42 -1.26
CA ARG A 49 -11.25 -4.67 -1.84
C ARG A 49 -12.39 -5.57 -2.33
N TRP A 50 -12.07 -6.49 -3.25
CA TRP A 50 -13.01 -7.50 -3.74
C TRP A 50 -13.22 -8.62 -2.72
N ASP A 51 -14.29 -9.36 -2.89
CA ASP A 51 -14.82 -10.28 -1.86
C ASP A 51 -13.85 -11.43 -1.54
N SER A 52 -13.16 -11.95 -2.55
CA SER A 52 -12.25 -13.09 -2.42
C SER A 52 -10.80 -12.70 -2.04
N LEU A 53 -10.52 -11.41 -1.77
CA LEU A 53 -9.17 -11.00 -1.43
C LEU A 53 -8.70 -11.65 -0.14
N VAL A 54 -7.49 -12.19 -0.19
CA VAL A 54 -6.69 -12.57 0.98
C VAL A 54 -5.39 -11.74 1.02
N ALA A 55 -4.76 -11.66 2.17
CA ALA A 55 -3.45 -11.02 2.30
C ALA A 55 -2.42 -11.64 1.34
N ASN A 56 -1.46 -10.86 0.87
CA ASN A 56 -0.43 -11.35 -0.04
C ASN A 56 0.75 -11.98 0.68
N GLY A 57 0.97 -11.66 1.94
CA GLY A 57 1.94 -12.31 2.81
C GLY A 57 1.26 -13.33 3.72
N PRO A 58 1.99 -14.38 4.15
CA PRO A 58 1.48 -15.35 5.11
C PRO A 58 1.26 -14.70 6.48
N ALA A 59 0.38 -15.28 7.29
CA ALA A 59 -0.06 -14.71 8.56
C ALA A 59 1.10 -14.50 9.57
N TRP A 60 2.16 -15.33 9.51
CA TRP A 60 3.34 -15.11 10.35
C TRP A 60 4.09 -13.81 10.02
N HIS A 61 4.01 -13.34 8.77
CA HIS A 61 4.68 -12.14 8.28
C HIS A 61 3.77 -10.90 8.36
N ASP A 62 2.51 -11.02 7.90
CA ASP A 62 1.59 -9.89 7.77
C ASP A 62 0.85 -9.60 9.07
N ARG A 63 1.59 -9.52 10.18
CA ARG A 63 1.08 -9.21 11.51
C ARG A 63 1.98 -8.27 12.29
N PHE A 64 1.45 -7.69 13.37
CA PHE A 64 2.23 -6.97 14.37
C PHE A 64 2.75 -7.93 15.46
N PRO A 65 3.80 -7.54 16.20
CA PRO A 65 4.27 -8.33 17.32
C PRO A 65 3.17 -8.54 18.39
N ASN A 66 3.25 -9.68 19.09
CA ASN A 66 2.41 -10.02 20.24
C ASN A 66 0.91 -10.26 19.97
N LEU A 67 0.50 -10.38 18.71
CA LEU A 67 -0.84 -10.87 18.35
C LEU A 67 -0.73 -11.70 17.08
N GLU A 68 -1.36 -12.84 17.06
CA GLU A 68 -1.52 -13.72 15.91
C GLU A 68 -2.93 -13.58 15.33
N PHE A 69 -3.13 -14.03 14.09
CA PHE A 69 -4.47 -14.16 13.54
C PHE A 69 -5.25 -15.22 14.31
N ALA A 70 -6.56 -15.01 14.45
CA ALA A 70 -7.38 -15.88 15.27
C ALA A 70 -7.70 -17.22 14.58
N GLU A 71 -7.93 -17.18 13.26
CA GLU A 71 -8.42 -18.32 12.47
C GLU A 71 -7.39 -18.78 11.43
N THR A 72 -6.57 -17.87 10.92
CA THR A 72 -5.56 -18.18 9.88
C THR A 72 -4.28 -18.74 10.49
N ALA A 73 -3.89 -19.95 10.06
CA ALA A 73 -2.62 -20.56 10.46
C ALA A 73 -1.41 -19.72 9.98
N ALA A 74 -0.26 -19.88 10.64
CA ALA A 74 0.92 -19.06 10.42
C ALA A 74 1.34 -18.96 8.94
N ASP A 75 1.36 -20.09 8.23
CA ASP A 75 1.77 -20.16 6.82
C ASP A 75 0.62 -19.95 5.82
N ALA A 76 -0.59 -19.68 6.31
CA ALA A 76 -1.76 -19.39 5.47
C ALA A 76 -1.95 -17.88 5.28
N PHE A 77 -2.88 -17.52 4.39
CA PHE A 77 -3.14 -16.15 3.96
C PHE A 77 -4.49 -15.69 4.47
N ALA A 78 -4.50 -14.69 5.32
CA ALA A 78 -5.71 -14.22 6.00
C ALA A 78 -6.69 -13.56 5.00
N PRO A 79 -7.99 -13.92 5.02
CA PRO A 79 -9.03 -13.20 4.31
C PRO A 79 -9.09 -11.72 4.75
N LYS A 80 -9.50 -10.85 3.83
CA LYS A 80 -9.55 -9.39 4.09
C LYS A 80 -10.32 -8.99 5.34
N GLU A 81 -11.42 -9.71 5.64
CA GLU A 81 -12.24 -9.45 6.83
C GLU A 81 -11.46 -9.80 8.10
N GLU A 82 -10.76 -10.93 8.12
CA GLU A 82 -9.93 -11.32 9.25
C GLU A 82 -8.76 -10.35 9.45
N VAL A 83 -8.15 -9.82 8.37
CA VAL A 83 -7.15 -8.77 8.49
C VAL A 83 -7.74 -7.52 9.15
N ALA A 84 -8.95 -7.12 8.77
CA ALA A 84 -9.62 -5.98 9.39
C ALA A 84 -9.94 -6.24 10.87
N ASP A 85 -10.44 -7.43 11.20
CA ASP A 85 -10.76 -7.84 12.58
C ASP A 85 -9.50 -7.95 13.44
N TYR A 86 -8.38 -8.38 12.85
CA TYR A 86 -7.08 -8.40 13.49
C TYR A 86 -6.68 -6.99 13.97
N PHE A 87 -6.82 -5.94 13.15
CA PHE A 87 -6.50 -4.58 13.58
C PHE A 87 -7.45 -4.05 14.64
N VAL A 88 -8.73 -4.43 14.60
CA VAL A 88 -9.69 -4.10 15.66
C VAL A 88 -9.28 -4.78 16.98
N ALA A 89 -8.94 -6.07 16.94
CA ALA A 89 -8.48 -6.81 18.11
C ALA A 89 -7.16 -6.25 18.66
N TYR A 90 -6.25 -5.89 17.76
CA TYR A 90 -4.98 -5.28 18.13
C TYR A 90 -5.16 -3.93 18.81
N ALA A 91 -5.98 -3.04 18.26
CA ALA A 91 -6.30 -1.75 18.87
C ALA A 91 -6.97 -1.91 20.25
N LYS A 92 -7.88 -2.89 20.39
CA LYS A 92 -8.54 -3.20 21.65
C LYS A 92 -7.56 -3.73 22.71
N LYS A 93 -6.55 -4.51 22.30
CA LYS A 93 -5.58 -5.13 23.22
C LYS A 93 -4.84 -4.12 24.11
N PHE A 94 -4.57 -2.91 23.62
CA PHE A 94 -3.90 -1.85 24.37
C PHE A 94 -4.78 -0.61 24.60
N ASN A 95 -6.10 -0.74 24.42
CA ASN A 95 -7.09 0.33 24.63
C ASN A 95 -6.74 1.60 23.82
N ALA A 96 -6.49 1.44 22.53
CA ALA A 96 -6.15 2.56 21.65
C ALA A 96 -7.21 3.67 21.71
N PRO A 97 -6.84 4.96 21.91
CA PRO A 97 -7.79 6.07 21.96
C PRO A 97 -8.25 6.46 20.55
N ILE A 98 -9.07 5.60 19.93
CA ILE A 98 -9.58 5.78 18.57
C ILE A 98 -11.02 6.30 18.62
N ARG A 99 -11.29 7.40 17.90
CA ARG A 99 -12.64 7.88 17.59
C ARG A 99 -12.95 7.56 16.13
N THR A 100 -13.94 6.71 15.91
CA THR A 100 -14.48 6.38 14.60
C THR A 100 -15.64 7.29 14.22
N GLY A 101 -15.93 7.43 12.92
CA GLY A 101 -16.97 8.34 12.41
C GLY A 101 -16.56 9.83 12.43
N VAL A 102 -15.27 10.13 12.62
CA VAL A 102 -14.76 11.50 12.66
C VAL A 102 -13.81 11.76 11.50
N GLU A 103 -14.24 12.59 10.58
CA GLU A 103 -13.45 13.00 9.41
C GLU A 103 -12.63 14.25 9.72
N VAL A 104 -11.33 14.21 9.46
CA VAL A 104 -10.46 15.39 9.46
C VAL A 104 -10.63 16.10 8.12
N LYS A 105 -11.11 17.35 8.17
CA LYS A 105 -11.42 18.15 6.98
C LYS A 105 -10.30 19.12 6.62
N LYS A 106 -9.59 19.60 7.65
CA LYS A 106 -8.54 20.59 7.44
C LYS A 106 -7.57 20.61 8.61
N VAL A 107 -6.29 20.76 8.29
CA VAL A 107 -5.22 21.00 9.26
C VAL A 107 -4.45 22.22 8.83
N VAL A 108 -4.29 23.18 9.72
CA VAL A 108 -3.51 24.40 9.49
C VAL A 108 -2.56 24.63 10.66
N ARG A 109 -1.41 25.25 10.37
CA ARG A 109 -0.48 25.69 11.42
C ARG A 109 -1.07 26.90 12.15
N ASN A 110 -0.92 26.91 13.47
CA ASN A 110 -1.34 28.04 14.29
C ASN A 110 -0.41 29.25 14.08
N THR A 111 -0.99 30.46 14.01
CA THR A 111 -0.25 31.70 13.94
C THR A 111 0.11 32.18 15.36
N GLY A 112 1.40 32.48 15.60
CA GLY A 112 1.86 33.04 16.87
C GLY A 112 1.92 32.07 18.07
N ARG A 113 1.60 30.77 17.85
CA ARG A 113 1.71 29.71 18.86
C ARG A 113 2.09 28.40 18.23
N GLN A 114 2.63 27.47 19.01
CA GLN A 114 2.99 26.13 18.52
C GLN A 114 1.73 25.29 18.21
N GLY A 115 1.88 24.35 17.27
CA GLY A 115 0.87 23.34 16.97
C GLY A 115 -0.05 23.71 15.80
N PHE A 116 -1.15 23.00 15.72
CA PHE A 116 -2.06 22.98 14.59
C PHE A 116 -3.50 23.05 15.06
N THR A 117 -4.32 23.77 14.31
CA THR A 117 -5.77 23.67 14.39
C THR A 117 -6.25 22.61 13.41
N VAL A 118 -7.02 21.65 13.90
CA VAL A 118 -7.57 20.51 13.14
C VAL A 118 -9.10 20.62 13.13
N GLU A 119 -9.66 20.97 11.99
CA GLU A 119 -11.11 21.03 11.78
C GLU A 119 -11.62 19.63 11.38
N THR A 120 -12.65 19.16 12.08
CA THR A 120 -13.21 17.82 11.85
C THR A 120 -14.73 17.87 11.64
N SER A 121 -15.33 16.71 11.36
CA SER A 121 -16.79 16.57 11.34
C SER A 121 -17.43 16.64 12.74
N ASP A 122 -16.63 16.53 13.81
CA ASP A 122 -17.06 16.49 15.22
C ASP A 122 -16.29 17.51 16.07
N GLY A 123 -16.23 18.76 15.59
CA GLY A 123 -15.59 19.86 16.31
C GLY A 123 -14.16 20.16 15.88
N VAL A 124 -13.44 20.91 16.71
CA VAL A 124 -12.08 21.40 16.45
C VAL A 124 -11.10 20.87 17.48
N PHE A 125 -9.95 20.41 17.03
CA PHE A 125 -8.85 20.03 17.89
C PHE A 125 -7.67 20.99 17.77
N GLU A 126 -7.01 21.24 18.89
CA GLU A 126 -5.71 21.90 18.95
C GLU A 126 -4.64 20.84 19.25
N ALA A 127 -3.83 20.50 18.26
CA ALA A 127 -2.82 19.46 18.37
C ALA A 127 -1.41 20.04 18.32
N LYS A 128 -0.51 19.62 19.21
CA LYS A 128 0.91 20.00 19.10
C LYS A 128 1.58 19.29 17.93
N ARG A 129 1.10 18.10 17.59
CA ARG A 129 1.64 17.25 16.53
C ARG A 129 0.53 16.55 15.75
N VAL A 130 0.76 16.35 14.46
CA VAL A 130 -0.15 15.61 13.57
C VAL A 130 0.61 14.49 12.87
N VAL A 131 0.09 13.26 12.95
CA VAL A 131 0.59 12.09 12.22
C VAL A 131 -0.39 11.73 11.12
N VAL A 132 0.05 11.82 9.88
CA VAL A 132 -0.72 11.46 8.68
C VAL A 132 -0.57 9.96 8.45
N ALA A 133 -1.60 9.18 8.77
CA ALA A 133 -1.64 7.72 8.67
C ALA A 133 -2.76 7.22 7.74
N THR A 134 -3.07 8.02 6.71
CA THR A 134 -4.18 7.79 5.77
C THR A 134 -3.91 6.71 4.71
N GLY A 135 -2.68 6.19 4.67
CA GLY A 135 -2.26 5.12 3.75
C GLY A 135 -2.09 5.58 2.29
N PRO A 136 -1.67 4.66 1.39
CA PRO A 136 -1.37 5.00 0.00
C PRO A 136 -2.54 4.81 -0.97
N PHE A 137 -3.65 4.18 -0.55
CA PHE A 137 -4.77 3.80 -1.42
C PHE A 137 -5.94 4.79 -1.26
N GLN A 138 -5.71 6.06 -1.63
CA GLN A 138 -6.68 7.12 -1.36
C GLN A 138 -7.58 7.40 -2.56
N GLU A 139 -7.03 7.88 -3.66
CA GLU A 139 -7.77 8.26 -4.86
C GLU A 139 -7.50 7.25 -5.99
N PRO A 140 -8.51 6.50 -6.46
CA PRO A 140 -8.38 5.62 -7.60
C PRO A 140 -7.96 6.35 -8.86
N ILE A 141 -6.91 5.90 -9.54
CA ILE A 141 -6.47 6.50 -10.80
C ILE A 141 -7.14 5.80 -11.97
N ILE A 142 -7.97 6.53 -12.70
CA ILE A 142 -8.43 6.15 -14.05
C ILE A 142 -7.65 7.01 -15.05
N PRO A 143 -6.85 6.41 -15.95
CA PRO A 143 -6.04 7.17 -16.89
C PRO A 143 -6.89 8.06 -17.81
N PRO A 144 -6.38 9.23 -18.25
CA PRO A 144 -7.13 10.12 -19.15
C PRO A 144 -7.43 9.53 -20.53
N ILE A 145 -6.79 8.42 -20.89
CA ILE A 145 -7.10 7.65 -22.10
C ILE A 145 -8.40 6.84 -22.00
N ALA A 146 -9.03 6.76 -20.81
CA ALA A 146 -10.26 6.00 -20.62
C ALA A 146 -11.36 6.44 -21.61
N PRO A 147 -12.04 5.48 -22.30
CA PRO A 147 -13.01 5.83 -23.32
C PRO A 147 -14.24 6.51 -22.69
N GLN A 148 -14.75 7.53 -23.37
CA GLN A 148 -16.03 8.15 -23.02
C GLN A 148 -17.16 7.34 -23.69
N SER A 149 -17.61 6.29 -23.00
CA SER A 149 -18.65 5.40 -23.52
C SER A 149 -19.71 5.12 -22.45
N SER A 150 -20.97 5.27 -22.81
CA SER A 150 -22.10 4.91 -21.95
C SER A 150 -22.49 3.41 -22.04
N THR A 151 -21.92 2.67 -23.00
CA THR A 151 -22.22 1.25 -23.21
C THR A 151 -21.23 0.32 -22.53
N LEU A 152 -20.06 0.84 -22.08
CA LEU A 152 -19.05 0.08 -21.37
C LEU A 152 -19.17 0.31 -19.86
N THR A 153 -19.25 -0.76 -19.09
CA THR A 153 -19.10 -0.71 -17.64
C THR A 153 -17.63 -0.47 -17.31
N GLN A 154 -17.30 0.66 -16.71
CA GLN A 154 -15.94 0.98 -16.32
C GLN A 154 -15.84 1.15 -14.80
N ILE A 155 -14.99 0.36 -14.16
CA ILE A 155 -14.77 0.44 -12.72
C ILE A 155 -13.28 0.39 -12.40
N HIS A 156 -12.88 1.10 -11.36
CA HIS A 156 -11.56 0.89 -10.79
C HIS A 156 -11.54 -0.38 -9.92
N SER A 157 -10.39 -1.02 -9.76
CA SER A 157 -10.23 -2.21 -8.92
C SER A 157 -10.70 -2.02 -7.47
N ALA A 158 -10.70 -0.80 -6.95
CA ALA A 158 -11.26 -0.45 -5.65
C ALA A 158 -12.79 -0.65 -5.55
N ALA A 159 -13.49 -0.53 -6.68
CA ALA A 159 -14.95 -0.70 -6.77
C ALA A 159 -15.36 -2.10 -7.23
N TYR A 160 -14.43 -2.91 -7.70
CA TYR A 160 -14.68 -4.31 -8.04
C TYR A 160 -14.95 -5.14 -6.77
N ARG A 161 -15.95 -6.01 -6.82
CA ARG A 161 -16.32 -6.90 -5.70
C ARG A 161 -16.21 -8.38 -6.08
N ASN A 162 -16.85 -8.77 -7.17
CA ASN A 162 -16.88 -10.15 -7.65
C ASN A 162 -17.31 -10.20 -9.13
N PRO A 163 -17.16 -11.35 -9.83
CA PRO A 163 -17.53 -11.48 -11.24
C PRO A 163 -19.00 -11.21 -11.54
N GLN A 164 -19.90 -11.41 -10.57
CA GLN A 164 -21.35 -11.22 -10.73
C GLN A 164 -21.75 -9.74 -10.81
N GLN A 165 -20.89 -8.84 -10.36
CA GLN A 165 -21.09 -7.40 -10.49
C GLN A 165 -21.07 -6.92 -11.94
N LEU A 166 -20.40 -7.67 -12.83
CA LEU A 166 -20.18 -7.27 -14.21
C LEU A 166 -21.26 -7.83 -15.15
N PRO A 167 -21.67 -7.06 -16.17
CA PRO A 167 -22.59 -7.55 -17.19
C PRO A 167 -22.02 -8.77 -17.94
N GLU A 168 -22.90 -9.48 -18.66
CA GLU A 168 -22.48 -10.53 -19.59
C GLU A 168 -21.51 -9.97 -20.63
N GLY A 169 -20.50 -10.78 -21.01
CA GLY A 169 -19.50 -10.40 -22.01
C GLY A 169 -18.06 -10.50 -21.51
N GLY A 170 -17.14 -10.03 -22.35
CA GLY A 170 -15.71 -10.00 -22.07
C GLY A 170 -15.32 -8.85 -21.16
N VAL A 171 -14.17 -8.98 -20.51
CA VAL A 171 -13.62 -7.99 -19.60
C VAL A 171 -12.18 -7.65 -20.01
N LEU A 172 -11.88 -6.37 -20.16
CA LEU A 172 -10.51 -5.86 -20.27
C LEU A 172 -10.05 -5.41 -18.88
N VAL A 173 -9.01 -6.04 -18.36
CA VAL A 173 -8.33 -5.61 -17.12
C VAL A 173 -7.07 -4.83 -17.52
N VAL A 174 -7.00 -3.56 -17.12
CA VAL A 174 -5.86 -2.69 -17.42
C VAL A 174 -4.95 -2.58 -16.21
N GLY A 175 -3.72 -3.12 -16.35
CA GLY A 175 -2.71 -3.20 -15.30
C GLY A 175 -2.57 -4.59 -14.71
N ALA A 176 -1.33 -5.06 -14.60
CA ALA A 176 -0.96 -6.43 -14.23
C ALA A 176 -0.15 -6.51 -12.93
N GLY A 177 -0.33 -5.55 -12.01
CA GLY A 177 0.11 -5.69 -10.63
C GLY A 177 -0.77 -6.69 -9.86
N SER A 178 -0.52 -6.88 -8.56
CA SER A 178 -1.23 -7.87 -7.74
C SER A 178 -2.75 -7.80 -7.87
N SER A 179 -3.35 -6.60 -7.88
CA SER A 179 -4.81 -6.47 -8.06
C SER A 179 -5.26 -6.94 -9.44
N GLY A 180 -4.59 -6.50 -10.50
CA GLY A 180 -4.99 -6.85 -11.88
C GLY A 180 -4.89 -8.34 -12.16
N VAL A 181 -3.80 -8.99 -11.79
CA VAL A 181 -3.63 -10.44 -12.03
C VAL A 181 -4.62 -11.27 -11.22
N GLN A 182 -4.87 -10.91 -9.96
CA GLN A 182 -5.81 -11.65 -9.11
C GLN A 182 -7.25 -11.52 -9.60
N ILE A 183 -7.66 -10.31 -10.01
CA ILE A 183 -8.98 -10.06 -10.60
C ILE A 183 -9.12 -10.78 -11.95
N ALA A 184 -8.11 -10.70 -12.83
CA ALA A 184 -8.13 -11.39 -14.12
C ALA A 184 -8.27 -12.91 -13.96
N GLU A 185 -7.56 -13.49 -13.01
CA GLU A 185 -7.65 -14.92 -12.70
C GLU A 185 -9.02 -15.30 -12.12
N GLU A 186 -9.58 -14.50 -11.23
CA GLU A 186 -10.93 -14.72 -10.68
C GLU A 186 -11.99 -14.67 -11.78
N LEU A 187 -11.94 -13.69 -12.67
CA LEU A 187 -12.85 -13.54 -13.80
C LEU A 187 -12.75 -14.71 -14.77
N GLN A 188 -11.53 -15.13 -15.12
CA GLN A 188 -11.29 -16.29 -15.99
C GLN A 188 -11.89 -17.57 -15.38
N ARG A 189 -11.67 -17.80 -14.08
CA ARG A 189 -12.24 -18.94 -13.36
C ARG A 189 -13.78 -18.91 -13.27
N ALA A 190 -14.36 -17.71 -13.27
CA ALA A 190 -15.80 -17.51 -13.36
C ALA A 190 -16.37 -17.67 -14.79
N GLY A 191 -15.52 -18.06 -15.77
CA GLY A 191 -15.92 -18.29 -17.15
C GLY A 191 -16.02 -17.02 -18.01
N LYS A 192 -15.57 -15.87 -17.53
CA LYS A 192 -15.51 -14.64 -18.33
C LYS A 192 -14.36 -14.73 -19.35
N ARG A 193 -14.55 -14.16 -20.54
CA ARG A 193 -13.45 -13.90 -21.47
C ARG A 193 -12.66 -12.71 -20.95
N VAL A 194 -11.36 -12.90 -20.70
CA VAL A 194 -10.52 -11.89 -20.08
C VAL A 194 -9.37 -11.48 -21.00
N TYR A 195 -9.21 -10.18 -21.18
CA TYR A 195 -8.02 -9.54 -21.75
C TYR A 195 -7.27 -8.85 -20.59
N LEU A 196 -5.95 -9.09 -20.48
CA LEU A 196 -5.13 -8.51 -19.41
C LEU A 196 -4.01 -7.69 -20.05
N SER A 197 -4.03 -6.37 -19.82
CA SER A 197 -2.98 -5.46 -20.26
C SER A 197 -1.80 -5.48 -19.29
N VAL A 198 -0.64 -5.92 -19.78
CA VAL A 198 0.55 -6.22 -19.00
C VAL A 198 1.64 -5.18 -19.29
N GLY A 199 1.99 -4.41 -18.28
CA GLY A 199 3.15 -3.52 -18.29
C GLY A 199 4.35 -4.13 -17.53
N ALA A 200 5.38 -3.33 -17.28
CA ALA A 200 6.56 -3.75 -16.55
C ALA A 200 6.21 -4.23 -15.13
N HIS A 201 6.69 -5.41 -14.77
CA HIS A 201 6.34 -6.05 -13.49
C HIS A 201 7.46 -6.93 -12.95
N ASP A 202 7.44 -7.12 -11.62
CA ASP A 202 8.15 -8.18 -10.92
C ASP A 202 7.18 -9.32 -10.62
N ARG A 203 7.62 -10.56 -10.77
CA ARG A 203 6.85 -11.74 -10.38
C ARG A 203 7.69 -12.69 -9.51
N PRO A 204 7.87 -12.37 -8.21
CA PRO A 204 8.64 -13.25 -7.36
C PRO A 204 8.00 -14.65 -7.26
N PRO A 205 8.79 -15.71 -7.03
CA PRO A 205 8.22 -17.02 -6.72
C PRO A 205 7.37 -16.93 -5.46
N ARG A 206 6.22 -17.60 -5.40
CA ARG A 206 5.44 -17.67 -4.16
C ARG A 206 6.24 -18.41 -3.08
N GLY A 207 6.87 -19.47 -3.43
CA GLY A 207 7.76 -20.23 -2.59
C GLY A 207 8.91 -20.79 -3.39
N TYR A 208 10.01 -21.07 -2.72
CA TYR A 208 11.17 -21.75 -3.28
C TYR A 208 11.91 -22.51 -2.19
N ARG A 209 12.29 -23.77 -2.45
CA ARG A 209 13.02 -24.64 -1.53
C ARG A 209 12.36 -24.73 -0.15
N GLY A 210 11.01 -24.85 -0.15
CA GLY A 210 10.20 -24.96 1.06
C GLY A 210 10.10 -23.68 1.91
N ARG A 211 10.45 -22.52 1.37
CA ARG A 211 10.32 -21.21 2.04
C ARG A 211 9.48 -20.26 1.21
N ASP A 212 8.61 -19.49 1.88
CA ASP A 212 7.82 -18.43 1.27
C ASP A 212 8.69 -17.28 0.77
N PHE A 213 8.24 -16.53 -0.25
CA PHE A 213 9.01 -15.39 -0.78
C PHE A 213 9.19 -14.28 0.26
N CYS A 214 8.25 -14.11 1.18
CA CYS A 214 8.41 -13.14 2.27
C CYS A 214 9.63 -13.47 3.14
N TRP A 215 9.89 -14.77 3.39
CA TRP A 215 11.06 -15.21 4.10
C TRP A 215 12.34 -14.93 3.29
N TRP A 216 12.32 -15.26 1.98
CA TRP A 216 13.47 -14.99 1.11
C TRP A 216 13.81 -13.51 1.04
N LEU A 217 12.81 -12.63 0.82
CA LEU A 217 13.04 -11.18 0.82
C LEU A 217 13.57 -10.68 2.18
N GLY A 218 13.15 -11.31 3.28
CA GLY A 218 13.65 -10.99 4.62
C GLY A 218 15.13 -11.31 4.80
N VAL A 219 15.53 -12.55 4.54
CA VAL A 219 16.92 -12.97 4.74
C VAL A 219 17.91 -12.39 3.72
N LEU A 220 17.41 -12.01 2.55
CA LEU A 220 18.18 -11.31 1.53
C LEU A 220 18.27 -9.77 1.78
N GLY A 221 17.60 -9.24 2.80
CA GLY A 221 17.59 -7.81 3.13
C GLY A 221 16.78 -6.94 2.17
N GLU A 222 15.97 -7.54 1.29
CA GLU A 222 15.20 -6.82 0.27
C GLU A 222 14.07 -5.96 0.87
N TRP A 223 13.50 -6.36 2.04
CA TRP A 223 12.52 -5.54 2.74
C TRP A 223 13.10 -4.25 3.31
N ASP A 224 14.39 -4.25 3.63
CA ASP A 224 15.10 -3.13 4.25
C ASP A 224 15.80 -2.21 3.23
N ALA A 225 15.64 -2.47 1.92
CA ALA A 225 16.16 -1.58 0.88
C ALA A 225 15.59 -0.15 1.06
N GLU A 226 16.47 0.83 1.29
CA GLU A 226 16.08 2.20 1.60
C GLU A 226 15.73 3.03 0.37
N VAL A 227 16.27 2.66 -0.78
CA VAL A 227 16.11 3.38 -2.03
C VAL A 227 15.61 2.44 -3.12
N MET A 228 14.62 2.90 -3.86
CA MET A 228 14.15 2.21 -5.06
C MET A 228 15.26 2.24 -6.12
N LYS A 229 15.53 1.09 -6.75
CA LYS A 229 16.49 1.01 -7.86
C LYS A 229 16.04 1.94 -9.00
N PRO A 230 16.94 2.73 -9.61
CA PRO A 230 16.58 3.62 -10.72
C PRO A 230 15.88 2.86 -11.86
N GLY A 231 14.88 3.48 -12.47
CA GLY A 231 14.11 2.89 -13.55
C GLY A 231 13.04 1.88 -13.11
N ARG A 232 12.78 1.78 -11.79
CA ARG A 232 11.80 0.87 -11.22
C ARG A 232 10.51 1.56 -10.75
N GLU A 233 10.37 2.85 -10.99
CA GLU A 233 9.27 3.68 -10.47
C GLU A 233 7.90 3.22 -10.96
N HIS A 234 7.83 2.58 -12.13
CA HIS A 234 6.60 2.08 -12.74
C HIS A 234 6.49 0.56 -12.76
N VAL A 235 7.44 -0.14 -12.09
CA VAL A 235 7.41 -1.60 -12.02
C VAL A 235 6.47 -2.02 -10.89
N THR A 236 5.44 -2.78 -11.24
CA THR A 236 4.49 -3.34 -10.27
C THR A 236 4.94 -4.72 -9.81
N ILE A 237 4.40 -5.19 -8.69
CA ILE A 237 4.64 -6.56 -8.23
C ILE A 237 3.38 -7.40 -8.47
N ALA A 238 3.56 -8.57 -9.07
CA ALA A 238 2.50 -9.55 -9.30
C ALA A 238 2.63 -10.71 -8.32
N VAL A 239 1.85 -10.68 -7.25
CA VAL A 239 1.81 -11.72 -6.21
C VAL A 239 0.36 -12.05 -5.84
N SER A 240 0.14 -13.23 -5.31
CA SER A 240 -1.16 -13.68 -4.83
C SER A 240 -1.02 -14.60 -3.62
N GLY A 241 -1.85 -14.36 -2.59
CA GLY A 241 -2.10 -15.30 -1.48
C GLY A 241 -3.32 -16.19 -1.73
N ALA A 242 -4.08 -15.92 -2.79
CA ALA A 242 -5.32 -16.64 -3.08
C ALA A 242 -5.07 -18.15 -3.22
N ARG A 243 -6.03 -18.95 -2.73
CA ARG A 243 -6.02 -20.42 -2.81
C ARG A 243 -4.76 -21.07 -2.25
N GLY A 244 -4.28 -20.58 -1.10
CA GLY A 244 -3.08 -21.07 -0.44
C GLY A 244 -1.77 -20.50 -1.01
N GLY A 245 -1.84 -19.48 -1.87
CA GLY A 245 -0.70 -18.83 -2.50
C GLY A 245 -0.12 -19.63 -3.67
N HIS A 246 0.14 -18.94 -4.76
CA HIS A 246 0.82 -19.54 -5.91
C HIS A 246 1.67 -18.48 -6.63
N THR A 247 2.70 -18.92 -7.31
CA THR A 247 3.51 -18.05 -8.18
C THR A 247 2.63 -17.55 -9.32
N VAL A 248 2.56 -16.24 -9.50
CA VAL A 248 1.92 -15.63 -10.66
C VAL A 248 2.79 -15.91 -11.88
N ASP A 249 2.24 -16.62 -12.85
CA ASP A 249 2.89 -16.94 -14.11
C ASP A 249 1.97 -16.52 -15.27
N PHE A 250 2.39 -15.51 -16.01
CA PHE A 250 1.60 -14.93 -17.09
C PHE A 250 1.42 -15.90 -18.25
N ARG A 251 2.44 -16.74 -18.59
CA ARG A 251 2.29 -17.78 -19.63
C ARG A 251 1.25 -18.80 -19.23
N ARG A 252 1.27 -19.22 -17.96
CA ARG A 252 0.25 -20.13 -17.42
C ARG A 252 -1.15 -19.52 -17.47
N LEU A 253 -1.30 -18.24 -17.11
CA LEU A 253 -2.57 -17.52 -17.23
C LEU A 253 -3.08 -17.51 -18.69
N ALA A 254 -2.19 -17.30 -19.65
CA ALA A 254 -2.55 -17.35 -21.07
C ALA A 254 -2.96 -18.76 -21.52
N HIS A 255 -2.25 -19.79 -21.13
CA HIS A 255 -2.63 -21.18 -21.39
C HIS A 255 -3.94 -21.58 -20.73
N GLN A 256 -4.34 -20.90 -19.68
CA GLN A 256 -5.65 -21.06 -19.03
C GLN A 256 -6.78 -20.27 -19.70
N GLY A 257 -6.48 -19.47 -20.73
CA GLY A 257 -7.47 -18.76 -21.52
C GLY A 257 -7.56 -17.25 -21.27
N VAL A 258 -6.64 -16.66 -20.52
CA VAL A 258 -6.51 -15.20 -20.45
C VAL A 258 -5.76 -14.70 -21.66
N THR A 259 -6.30 -13.76 -22.44
CA THR A 259 -5.58 -13.12 -23.52
C THR A 259 -4.70 -12.00 -22.96
N LEU A 260 -3.39 -12.18 -23.01
CA LEU A 260 -2.44 -11.14 -22.60
C LEU A 260 -2.23 -10.16 -23.76
N VAL A 261 -2.16 -8.88 -23.42
CA VAL A 261 -1.87 -7.79 -24.37
C VAL A 261 -0.82 -6.86 -23.75
N GLY A 262 -0.12 -6.11 -24.60
CA GLY A 262 0.86 -5.12 -24.14
C GLY A 262 0.23 -3.98 -23.37
N LEU A 263 1.03 -3.00 -22.97
CA LEU A 263 0.55 -1.82 -22.26
C LEU A 263 -0.52 -1.10 -23.08
N THR A 264 -1.66 -0.79 -22.48
CA THR A 264 -2.74 -0.04 -23.11
C THR A 264 -2.26 1.35 -23.50
N LYS A 265 -2.38 1.70 -24.78
CA LYS A 265 -1.88 2.92 -25.38
C LYS A 265 -2.96 3.98 -25.58
N SER A 266 -4.08 3.60 -26.17
CA SER A 266 -5.18 4.53 -26.50
C SER A 266 -6.49 3.80 -26.69
N PHE A 267 -7.58 4.57 -26.65
CA PHE A 267 -8.92 4.16 -27.06
C PHE A 267 -9.41 5.15 -28.12
N ASP A 268 -9.85 4.64 -29.24
CA ASP A 268 -10.43 5.44 -30.32
C ASP A 268 -11.58 4.68 -31.01
N ASN A 269 -12.75 5.30 -31.10
CA ASN A 269 -13.92 4.77 -31.80
C ASN A 269 -14.30 3.31 -31.46
N GLY A 270 -14.15 2.91 -30.17
CA GLY A 270 -14.45 1.56 -29.71
C GLY A 270 -13.31 0.55 -29.90
N VAL A 271 -12.16 0.99 -30.44
CA VAL A 271 -10.96 0.19 -30.57
C VAL A 271 -9.95 0.60 -29.49
N VAL A 272 -9.40 -0.37 -28.77
CA VAL A 272 -8.25 -0.17 -27.89
C VAL A 272 -6.97 -0.61 -28.59
N SER A 273 -5.93 0.23 -28.53
CA SER A 273 -4.61 -0.08 -29.05
C SER A 273 -3.64 -0.40 -27.91
N PHE A 274 -2.72 -1.33 -28.17
CA PHE A 274 -1.70 -1.77 -27.22
C PHE A 274 -0.30 -1.56 -27.77
N ASN A 275 0.68 -1.38 -26.90
CA ASN A 275 2.08 -1.38 -27.29
C ASN A 275 2.54 -2.79 -27.68
N ALA A 276 3.54 -2.87 -28.54
CA ALA A 276 4.17 -4.14 -28.92
C ALA A 276 5.27 -4.56 -27.92
N ASP A 277 5.00 -4.40 -26.62
CA ASP A 277 5.95 -4.58 -25.53
C ASP A 277 5.65 -5.80 -24.62
N LEU A 278 4.63 -6.58 -24.96
CA LEU A 278 4.19 -7.71 -24.14
C LEU A 278 5.32 -8.71 -23.88
N ALA A 279 6.00 -9.16 -24.94
CA ALA A 279 7.08 -10.17 -24.82
C ALA A 279 8.23 -9.64 -23.94
N GLU A 280 8.60 -8.37 -24.08
CA GLU A 280 9.63 -7.72 -23.27
C GLU A 280 9.20 -7.64 -21.79
N ASN A 281 7.95 -7.23 -21.51
CA ASN A 281 7.43 -7.15 -20.15
C ASN A 281 7.40 -8.51 -19.46
N ILE A 282 7.01 -9.58 -20.18
CA ILE A 282 7.02 -10.94 -19.66
C ILE A 282 8.45 -11.43 -19.39
N ALA A 283 9.37 -11.21 -20.33
CA ALA A 283 10.77 -11.61 -20.16
C ALA A 283 11.43 -10.94 -18.95
N ARG A 284 11.16 -9.66 -18.69
CA ARG A 284 11.62 -8.95 -17.48
C ARG A 284 11.07 -9.56 -16.19
N GLY A 285 9.80 -9.96 -16.21
CA GLY A 285 9.21 -10.67 -15.07
C GLY A 285 9.88 -12.02 -14.80
N ASP A 286 10.24 -12.78 -15.86
CA ASP A 286 10.98 -14.03 -15.76
C ASP A 286 12.38 -13.80 -15.23
N GLU A 287 13.06 -12.76 -15.69
CA GLU A 287 14.40 -12.38 -15.23
C GLU A 287 14.39 -12.05 -13.71
N ASN A 288 13.39 -11.28 -13.26
CA ASN A 288 13.20 -11.02 -11.83
C ASN A 288 12.97 -12.33 -11.06
N TYR A 289 12.11 -13.22 -11.55
CA TYR A 289 11.85 -14.53 -10.94
C TYR A 289 13.11 -15.34 -10.78
N LEU A 290 13.86 -15.57 -11.87
CA LEU A 290 15.07 -16.37 -11.88
C LEU A 290 16.18 -15.77 -11.01
N SER A 291 16.33 -14.45 -11.02
CA SER A 291 17.32 -13.75 -10.19
C SER A 291 17.08 -13.94 -8.69
N LEU A 292 15.81 -14.05 -8.27
CA LEU A 292 15.47 -14.34 -6.88
C LEU A 292 15.80 -15.81 -6.52
N LEU A 293 15.61 -16.77 -7.43
CA LEU A 293 16.04 -18.15 -7.22
C LEU A 293 17.56 -18.22 -7.07
N ASP A 294 18.32 -17.52 -7.92
CA ASP A 294 19.79 -17.48 -7.86
C ASP A 294 20.30 -16.87 -6.54
N ALA A 295 19.66 -15.78 -6.10
CA ALA A 295 19.98 -15.15 -4.82
C ALA A 295 19.67 -16.07 -3.64
N ALA A 296 18.56 -16.80 -3.69
CA ALA A 296 18.15 -17.77 -2.68
C ALA A 296 19.15 -18.94 -2.60
N ASP A 297 19.54 -19.52 -3.74
CA ASP A 297 20.54 -20.60 -3.80
C ASP A 297 21.90 -20.13 -3.27
N THR A 298 22.33 -18.95 -3.66
CA THR A 298 23.57 -18.35 -3.17
C THR A 298 23.54 -18.14 -1.66
N TYR A 299 22.42 -17.66 -1.12
CA TYR A 299 22.23 -17.47 0.33
C TYR A 299 22.24 -18.81 1.05
N ALA A 300 21.50 -19.81 0.57
CA ALA A 300 21.45 -21.15 1.16
C ALA A 300 22.82 -21.79 1.23
N ALA A 301 23.58 -21.75 0.12
CA ALA A 301 24.93 -22.32 0.05
C ALA A 301 25.91 -21.63 1.01
N ARG A 302 25.90 -20.29 1.05
CA ARG A 302 26.80 -19.51 1.94
C ARG A 302 26.52 -19.74 3.43
N ASN A 303 25.27 -20.02 3.79
CA ASN A 303 24.84 -20.21 5.17
C ASN A 303 24.70 -21.67 5.56
N GLY A 304 25.09 -22.63 4.69
CA GLY A 304 25.02 -24.05 4.96
C GLY A 304 23.59 -24.54 5.27
N LEU A 305 22.57 -23.97 4.62
CA LEU A 305 21.19 -24.36 4.85
C LEU A 305 20.86 -25.62 4.07
N ASP A 306 20.42 -26.65 4.78
CA ASP A 306 19.90 -27.90 4.20
C ASP A 306 18.42 -27.71 3.84
N LEU A 307 18.16 -27.25 2.61
CA LEU A 307 16.82 -27.01 2.07
C LEU A 307 16.55 -27.96 0.91
N PRO A 308 15.28 -28.36 0.66
CA PRO A 308 14.94 -29.22 -0.47
C PRO A 308 15.42 -28.63 -1.80
N ASP A 309 15.90 -29.48 -2.70
CA ASP A 309 16.15 -29.09 -4.07
C ASP A 309 14.84 -28.98 -4.86
N GLU A 310 14.73 -27.96 -5.72
CA GLU A 310 13.51 -27.65 -6.50
C GLU A 310 13.88 -27.21 -7.92
N PRO A 311 14.55 -28.11 -8.72
CA PRO A 311 15.04 -27.75 -10.06
C PRO A 311 13.92 -27.41 -11.03
N GLU A 312 12.72 -27.95 -10.85
CA GLU A 312 11.51 -27.65 -11.64
C GLU A 312 11.05 -26.20 -11.53
N ALA A 313 11.39 -25.51 -10.44
CA ALA A 313 11.09 -24.07 -10.29
C ALA A 313 11.79 -23.22 -11.36
N ARG A 314 12.86 -23.71 -11.98
CA ARG A 314 13.59 -23.00 -13.05
C ARG A 314 13.03 -23.22 -14.44
N ILE A 315 11.99 -24.05 -14.57
CA ILE A 315 11.34 -24.32 -15.86
C ILE A 315 10.37 -23.19 -16.17
N ILE A 316 10.70 -22.43 -17.21
CA ILE A 316 9.78 -21.41 -17.74
C ILE A 316 8.84 -22.11 -18.76
N PRO A 317 7.51 -21.96 -18.64
CA PRO A 317 6.57 -22.54 -19.59
C PRO A 317 6.79 -22.00 -21.02
N SER A 318 6.37 -22.77 -22.03
CA SER A 318 6.43 -22.35 -23.44
C SER A 318 5.61 -21.06 -23.67
N ASP A 319 6.05 -20.28 -24.64
CA ASP A 319 5.35 -19.05 -25.02
C ASP A 319 3.96 -19.37 -25.60
N PRO A 320 2.90 -18.72 -25.08
CA PRO A 320 1.57 -18.81 -25.65
C PRO A 320 1.48 -17.96 -26.92
N ASP A 321 0.44 -18.20 -27.72
CA ASP A 321 0.22 -17.55 -29.02
C ASP A 321 0.20 -16.01 -28.95
N CYS A 322 -0.33 -15.45 -27.87
CA CYS A 322 -0.36 -13.98 -27.67
C CYS A 322 1.03 -13.34 -27.47
N LEU A 323 2.08 -14.12 -27.19
CA LEU A 323 3.46 -13.62 -27.15
C LEU A 323 4.13 -13.65 -28.53
N THR A 324 3.82 -14.67 -29.32
CA THR A 324 4.39 -14.85 -30.68
C THR A 324 3.64 -14.06 -31.74
N HIS A 325 2.33 -13.88 -31.54
CA HIS A 325 1.43 -13.09 -32.40
C HIS A 325 0.64 -12.10 -31.56
N PRO A 326 1.28 -11.00 -31.10
CA PRO A 326 0.67 -10.07 -30.17
C PRO A 326 -0.54 -9.34 -30.77
N LEU A 327 -1.62 -9.27 -29.99
CA LEU A 327 -2.78 -8.46 -30.35
C LEU A 327 -2.45 -7.00 -30.08
N LEU A 328 -2.36 -6.18 -31.12
CA LEU A 328 -2.02 -4.75 -31.02
C LEU A 328 -3.25 -3.84 -31.02
N GLU A 329 -4.39 -4.34 -31.51
CA GLU A 329 -5.67 -3.63 -31.52
C GLU A 329 -6.80 -4.59 -31.19
N LEU A 330 -7.79 -4.11 -30.44
CA LEU A 330 -8.97 -4.88 -30.07
C LEU A 330 -10.21 -4.00 -30.26
N ASP A 331 -11.05 -4.36 -31.21
CA ASP A 331 -12.41 -3.81 -31.31
C ASP A 331 -13.25 -4.39 -30.18
N LEU A 332 -13.62 -3.55 -29.21
CA LEU A 332 -14.32 -3.95 -28.01
C LEU A 332 -15.70 -4.53 -28.33
N THR A 333 -16.39 -3.99 -29.33
CA THR A 333 -17.73 -4.45 -29.74
C THR A 333 -17.64 -5.82 -30.42
N GLN A 334 -16.74 -6.00 -31.39
CA GLN A 334 -16.55 -7.27 -32.08
C GLN A 334 -16.07 -8.37 -31.15
N ALA A 335 -15.20 -8.02 -30.17
CA ALA A 335 -14.71 -8.93 -29.15
C ALA A 335 -15.75 -9.21 -28.04
N GLY A 336 -16.90 -8.52 -28.06
CA GLY A 336 -17.95 -8.66 -27.04
C GLY A 336 -17.45 -8.22 -25.66
N VAL A 337 -16.53 -7.26 -25.58
CA VAL A 337 -16.08 -6.69 -24.31
C VAL A 337 -17.10 -5.66 -23.82
N THR A 338 -17.65 -5.93 -22.64
CA THR A 338 -18.69 -5.10 -22.01
C THR A 338 -18.18 -4.34 -20.78
N SER A 339 -16.99 -4.71 -20.29
CA SER A 339 -16.44 -4.14 -19.06
C SER A 339 -14.95 -3.85 -19.16
N ILE A 340 -14.52 -2.75 -18.52
CA ILE A 340 -13.12 -2.42 -18.30
C ILE A 340 -12.90 -2.29 -16.80
N ILE A 341 -11.89 -3.00 -16.27
CA ILE A 341 -11.43 -2.85 -14.89
C ILE A 341 -10.08 -2.14 -14.89
N TRP A 342 -10.04 -0.98 -14.27
CA TRP A 342 -8.85 -0.19 -14.11
C TRP A 342 -8.09 -0.63 -12.87
N ALA A 343 -7.05 -1.45 -13.02
CA ALA A 343 -6.13 -1.85 -11.96
C ALA A 343 -4.86 -0.97 -11.99
N THR A 344 -5.06 0.32 -12.16
CA THR A 344 -4.06 1.34 -12.50
C THR A 344 -3.51 2.12 -11.30
N GLY A 345 -3.77 1.61 -10.10
CA GLY A 345 -3.20 2.15 -8.86
C GLY A 345 -3.95 3.35 -8.30
N TYR A 346 -3.29 4.06 -7.38
CA TYR A 346 -3.88 5.13 -6.59
C TYR A 346 -2.96 6.33 -6.50
N ALA A 347 -3.56 7.51 -6.40
CA ALA A 347 -2.92 8.74 -5.95
C ALA A 347 -3.18 8.98 -4.47
N THR A 348 -2.33 9.79 -3.85
CA THR A 348 -2.56 10.32 -2.51
C THR A 348 -3.23 11.69 -2.59
N ASP A 349 -4.18 11.97 -1.70
CA ASP A 349 -4.80 13.28 -1.53
C ASP A 349 -4.52 13.83 -0.13
N PHE A 350 -3.76 14.92 -0.09
CA PHE A 350 -3.40 15.64 1.13
C PHE A 350 -3.92 17.07 1.16
N LYS A 351 -4.93 17.43 0.34
CA LYS A 351 -5.49 18.80 0.27
C LYS A 351 -6.01 19.32 1.60
N TRP A 352 -6.43 18.41 2.48
CA TRP A 352 -6.86 18.73 3.84
C TRP A 352 -5.70 19.16 4.76
N LEU A 353 -4.44 18.80 4.45
CA LEU A 353 -3.25 19.16 5.21
C LEU A 353 -2.60 20.42 4.62
N GLN A 354 -3.05 21.59 5.09
CA GLN A 354 -2.65 22.89 4.58
C GLN A 354 -1.45 23.45 5.36
N VAL A 355 -0.31 22.79 5.21
CA VAL A 355 0.98 23.16 5.81
C VAL A 355 2.09 23.07 4.76
N ASP A 356 3.18 23.80 4.95
CA ASP A 356 4.33 23.81 4.01
C ASP A 356 5.19 22.54 4.15
N THR A 357 4.69 21.44 3.63
CA THR A 357 5.38 20.14 3.72
C THR A 357 5.42 19.36 2.41
N PHE A 358 4.97 19.95 1.31
CA PHE A 358 4.90 19.30 0.01
C PHE A 358 5.87 19.89 -1.00
N ASP A 359 6.31 19.07 -1.95
CA ASP A 359 7.04 19.54 -3.11
C ASP A 359 6.09 20.10 -4.20
N GLU A 360 6.65 20.56 -5.30
CA GLU A 360 5.90 21.11 -6.45
C GLU A 360 4.95 20.08 -7.10
N LYS A 361 5.18 18.78 -6.88
CA LYS A 361 4.35 17.68 -7.36
C LYS A 361 3.34 17.20 -6.33
N GLY A 362 3.24 17.88 -5.18
CA GLY A 362 2.35 17.49 -4.07
C GLY A 362 2.84 16.27 -3.27
N LYS A 363 4.11 15.86 -3.42
CA LYS A 363 4.68 14.77 -2.61
C LYS A 363 5.18 15.30 -1.27
N PRO A 364 4.96 14.56 -0.17
CA PRO A 364 5.46 14.95 1.14
C PRO A 364 6.99 15.09 1.18
N LYS A 365 7.49 16.20 1.71
CA LYS A 365 8.91 16.40 2.01
C LYS A 365 9.21 15.89 3.41
N HIS A 366 9.89 14.75 3.50
CA HIS A 366 10.19 14.12 4.77
C HIS A 366 11.52 13.34 4.73
N GLN A 367 12.04 13.03 5.91
CA GLN A 367 13.08 12.03 6.11
C GLN A 367 12.55 10.94 7.05
N ARG A 368 12.40 9.71 6.55
CA ARG A 368 11.88 8.56 7.30
C ARG A 368 10.56 8.87 8.03
N GLY A 369 9.65 9.58 7.36
CA GLY A 369 8.36 9.98 7.92
C GLY A 369 8.35 11.27 8.75
N VAL A 370 9.50 11.79 9.15
CA VAL A 370 9.59 13.08 9.84
C VAL A 370 9.58 14.20 8.80
N SER A 371 8.55 15.05 8.82
CA SER A 371 8.40 16.16 7.89
C SER A 371 9.41 17.28 8.15
N LYS A 372 9.67 18.10 7.13
CA LYS A 372 10.37 19.38 7.31
C LYS A 372 9.55 20.39 8.13
N GLU A 373 8.21 20.27 8.10
CA GLU A 373 7.32 21.06 8.94
C GLU A 373 7.33 20.48 10.36
N PRO A 374 7.86 21.20 11.38
CA PRO A 374 7.96 20.66 12.73
C PRO A 374 6.62 20.29 13.32
N GLY A 375 6.50 19.06 13.81
CA GLY A 375 5.28 18.52 14.39
C GLY A 375 4.37 17.79 13.39
N VAL A 376 4.74 17.73 12.10
CA VAL A 376 4.04 16.90 11.10
C VAL A 376 4.83 15.64 10.82
N TYR A 377 4.14 14.51 10.72
CA TYR A 377 4.72 13.20 10.45
C TYR A 377 3.88 12.45 9.43
N PHE A 378 4.53 11.64 8.59
CA PHE A 378 3.89 10.75 7.62
C PHE A 378 4.17 9.30 7.98
N LEU A 379 3.18 8.41 7.78
CA LEU A 379 3.30 7.00 8.09
C LEU A 379 2.48 6.14 7.10
N GLY A 380 3.02 4.95 6.77
CA GLY A 380 2.33 3.99 5.90
C GLY A 380 2.35 4.33 4.42
N LEU A 381 3.23 5.22 3.98
CA LEU A 381 3.45 5.51 2.56
C LEU A 381 4.51 4.56 1.97
N PRO A 382 4.43 4.21 0.68
CA PRO A 382 5.44 3.42 0.00
C PRO A 382 6.81 4.11 0.08
N TRP A 383 7.84 3.32 0.34
CA TRP A 383 9.23 3.83 0.40
C TRP A 383 9.46 4.98 1.39
N LEU A 384 8.66 5.06 2.45
CA LEU A 384 8.79 6.10 3.46
C LEU A 384 10.17 6.09 4.13
N SER A 385 10.68 4.91 4.48
CA SER A 385 12.03 4.66 4.98
C SER A 385 12.70 3.49 4.27
N ARG A 386 11.91 2.57 3.71
CA ARG A 386 12.36 1.34 3.06
C ARG A 386 11.25 0.73 2.20
N ARG A 387 11.57 -0.32 1.45
CA ARG A 387 10.61 -1.07 0.64
C ARG A 387 9.40 -1.57 1.44
N GLY A 388 9.62 -2.03 2.67
CA GLY A 388 8.59 -2.56 3.54
C GLY A 388 7.61 -1.55 4.14
N SER A 389 7.88 -0.24 4.04
CA SER A 389 7.19 0.83 4.80
C SER A 389 5.67 0.84 4.72
N ALA A 390 5.08 0.48 3.57
CA ALA A 390 3.62 0.48 3.39
C ALA A 390 2.95 -0.86 3.75
N PHE A 391 3.74 -1.92 4.00
CA PHE A 391 3.22 -3.24 4.36
C PHE A 391 2.94 -3.33 5.86
N ILE A 392 2.10 -4.30 6.26
CA ILE A 392 1.70 -4.49 7.66
C ILE A 392 2.93 -4.64 8.56
N TRP A 393 3.83 -5.55 8.21
CA TRP A 393 5.07 -5.76 8.95
C TRP A 393 5.94 -4.49 9.03
N GLY A 394 6.16 -3.82 7.90
CA GLY A 394 7.11 -2.72 7.82
C GLY A 394 6.63 -1.44 8.50
N VAL A 395 5.34 -1.12 8.41
CA VAL A 395 4.77 0.10 9.00
C VAL A 395 4.90 0.13 10.53
N TRP A 396 4.90 -1.03 11.18
CA TRP A 396 5.08 -1.12 12.62
C TRP A 396 6.46 -0.59 13.06
N HIS A 397 7.51 -0.87 12.29
CA HIS A 397 8.86 -0.38 12.54
C HIS A 397 9.00 1.13 12.26
N ASP A 398 8.36 1.63 11.20
CA ASP A 398 8.35 3.05 10.91
C ASP A 398 7.57 3.84 11.97
N ALA A 399 6.46 3.30 12.47
CA ALA A 399 5.71 3.87 13.58
C ALA A 399 6.55 4.00 14.84
N LYS A 400 7.39 2.98 15.13
CA LYS A 400 8.35 3.04 16.24
C LYS A 400 9.33 4.19 16.08
N HIS A 401 9.92 4.35 14.89
CA HIS A 401 10.87 5.44 14.60
C HIS A 401 10.23 6.82 14.80
N VAL A 402 9.02 7.02 14.28
CA VAL A 402 8.28 8.28 14.43
C VAL A 402 7.93 8.54 15.90
N ALA A 403 7.50 7.51 16.65
CA ALA A 403 7.21 7.65 18.08
C ALA A 403 8.45 8.01 18.90
N ASP A 404 9.58 7.36 18.65
CA ASP A 404 10.87 7.67 19.30
C ASP A 404 11.30 9.12 19.03
N HIS A 405 11.12 9.60 17.80
CA HIS A 405 11.38 11.00 17.46
C HIS A 405 10.44 11.95 18.22
N ILE A 406 9.14 11.67 18.28
CA ILE A 406 8.17 12.48 19.04
C ILE A 406 8.57 12.57 20.51
N VAL A 407 8.93 11.47 21.13
CA VAL A 407 9.36 11.44 22.55
C VAL A 407 10.62 12.24 22.75
N THR A 408 11.59 12.15 21.84
CA THR A 408 12.82 12.93 21.88
C THR A 408 12.51 14.43 21.81
N GLN A 409 11.66 14.86 20.87
CA GLN A 409 11.25 16.26 20.74
C GLN A 409 10.52 16.76 22.01
N ARG A 410 9.66 15.93 22.60
CA ARG A 410 8.98 16.28 23.86
C ARG A 410 9.97 16.52 25.02
N LYS A 411 11.02 15.69 25.12
CA LYS A 411 12.06 15.87 26.15
C LYS A 411 12.80 17.19 25.99
N TYR A 412 13.16 17.58 24.77
CA TYR A 412 13.82 18.88 24.50
C TYR A 412 12.88 20.06 24.84
N GLN A 413 11.62 19.99 24.44
CA GLN A 413 10.64 21.03 24.77
C GLN A 413 10.42 21.17 26.27
N ALA A 414 10.25 20.07 27.00
CA ALA A 414 10.11 20.11 28.46
C ALA A 414 11.37 20.68 29.17
N TYR A 415 12.54 20.41 28.66
CA TYR A 415 13.78 21.00 29.20
C TYR A 415 13.76 22.53 29.07
N TYR A 416 13.29 23.06 27.95
CA TYR A 416 13.23 24.50 27.72
C TYR A 416 12.17 25.20 28.61
N ASP A 417 11.03 24.54 28.82
CA ASP A 417 9.94 25.04 29.68
C ASP A 417 10.36 25.13 31.17
N HIS A 418 11.41 24.40 31.58
CA HIS A 418 11.94 24.38 32.93
C HIS A 418 13.31 25.06 33.07
N ALA A 419 13.91 25.55 32.00
CA ALA A 419 15.14 26.29 32.07
C ALA A 419 14.92 27.64 32.78
N PRO A 420 15.75 28.03 33.75
CA PRO A 420 15.65 29.36 34.37
C PRO A 420 15.79 30.43 33.29
N VAL A 421 14.85 31.38 33.28
CA VAL A 421 14.97 32.58 32.41
C VAL A 421 16.32 33.23 32.69
N PRO A 422 17.16 33.46 31.65
CA PRO A 422 18.42 34.21 31.88
C PRO A 422 18.03 35.53 32.51
N HIS A 423 18.54 35.83 33.71
CA HIS A 423 18.46 37.17 34.27
C HIS A 423 19.16 38.12 33.30
N GLU A 424 18.45 39.10 32.75
CA GLU A 424 19.07 40.22 32.09
C GLU A 424 20.10 40.84 33.08
N GLU A 425 21.37 40.74 32.76
CA GLU A 425 22.39 41.43 33.49
C GLU A 425 22.05 42.95 33.45
N ALA A 426 21.78 43.49 34.62
CA ALA A 426 21.55 44.91 34.78
C ALA A 426 22.75 45.65 34.20
N VAL A 427 22.54 46.36 33.08
CA VAL A 427 23.54 47.26 32.51
C VAL A 427 23.85 48.32 33.57
N HIS A 428 24.94 48.13 34.29
CA HIS A 428 25.52 49.17 35.13
C HIS A 428 26.06 50.28 34.21
N THR A 429 25.34 51.36 34.11
CA THR A 429 25.81 52.62 33.58
C THR A 429 26.79 53.21 34.62
N PRO A 430 28.07 53.44 34.31
CA PRO A 430 28.94 54.17 35.21
C PRO A 430 28.56 55.66 35.23
N ALA A 431 28.55 56.23 36.44
CA ALA A 431 28.35 57.65 36.70
C ALA A 431 29.55 58.50 36.26
#